data_196b0021257e0546c7612c4ebc0601d2
#
_entry.id   196b0021257e0546c7612c4ebc0601d2
#
_cell.length_a   1.000
_cell.length_b   1.000
_cell.length_c   1.000
_cell.angle_alpha   90.00
_cell.angle_beta   90.00
_cell.angle_gamma   90.00
#
_symmetry.space_group_name_H-M   'P 1'
#
loop_
_entity.id
_entity.type
_entity.pdbx_description
1 polymer ?
#
loop_
_entity_poly.entity_id
_entity_poly.type
_entity_poly.pdbx_seq_one_letter_code
_entity_poly.pdbx_strand_id
1 'polypeptide(L)'
;YEICLSDWSSDVCSSDLGSVSQVNSNIFANFDAQLVIQFNNDELLDYRSRRPSVYFDKDHIELFEPAVLGIYLVRDEIGQQFLYLDGYEPDFRWEAFADAIEYIIDLLSVTEFVWIHSVPFPLPHTRPIGITVSGNRRDMIDRYSEWRPETQVPGTAMHLLEFRLREIGVSTTGFVFLVPHYLGDSEYPDVALKAFELVTAATGLVFPTDALRDEARSFAKRLDEKMSENGDLAKIVANLEQGYQAGKNATFGARVTPNSANVPDADAIAAELEDFLAMRTQNKPEEEN
;
A
#
# COMPACT_ATOMS: atom_id res chain seq x y z
N TYR A 1 24.07 6.53 0.31
CA TYR A 1 23.03 5.55 0.62
C TYR A 1 21.75 5.89 -0.12
N GLU A 2 20.93 4.90 -0.38
CA GLU A 2 19.57 5.03 -0.88
C GLU A 2 18.60 4.71 0.26
N ILE A 3 17.47 5.39 0.33
CA ILE A 3 16.39 5.03 1.25
C ILE A 3 15.27 4.42 0.43
N CYS A 4 14.98 3.14 0.69
CA CYS A 4 13.76 2.49 0.26
C CYS A 4 12.77 2.47 1.41
N LEU A 5 11.51 2.75 1.11
CA LEU A 5 10.43 2.74 2.07
C LEU A 5 9.33 1.82 1.58
N SER A 6 8.77 1.06 2.50
CA SER A 6 7.50 0.41 2.27
C SER A 6 6.36 1.28 2.77
N ASP A 7 5.18 0.97 2.31
CA ASP A 7 3.94 1.53 2.85
C ASP A 7 3.80 1.15 4.32
N TRP A 8 3.35 2.10 5.13
CA TRP A 8 3.13 1.83 6.54
C TRP A 8 1.80 1.12 6.73
N SER A 9 1.85 -0.02 7.41
CA SER A 9 0.64 -0.69 7.87
C SER A 9 -0.09 0.22 8.86
N SER A 10 -1.10 0.92 8.38
CA SER A 10 -2.01 1.63 9.25
C SER A 10 -3.26 0.79 9.46
N ASP A 11 -3.45 0.25 10.66
CA ASP A 11 -4.68 -0.45 11.06
C ASP A 11 -5.96 0.40 10.91
N VAL A 12 -5.81 1.68 10.56
CA VAL A 12 -6.90 2.67 10.47
C VAL A 12 -7.28 3.02 9.04
N CYS A 13 -6.39 2.82 8.08
CA CYS A 13 -6.70 3.03 6.66
C CYS A 13 -6.89 1.68 5.98
N SER A 14 -8.11 1.38 5.54
CA SER A 14 -8.49 0.17 4.79
C SER A 14 -7.78 0.00 3.44
N SER A 15 -6.69 0.71 3.22
CA SER A 15 -5.86 0.69 2.01
C SER A 15 -4.54 -0.06 2.20
N ASP A 16 -4.26 -0.62 3.37
CA ASP A 16 -3.10 -1.50 3.54
C ASP A 16 -3.39 -2.84 2.88
N LEU A 17 -3.16 -2.87 1.59
CA LEU A 17 -3.26 -4.08 0.81
C LEU A 17 -2.06 -4.96 1.16
N GLY A 18 -2.29 -6.20 1.57
CA GLY A 18 -1.27 -7.20 1.94
C GLY A 18 -0.12 -7.36 0.94
N SER A 19 -0.25 -6.72 -0.21
CA SER A 19 0.75 -6.70 -1.28
C SER A 19 2.05 -5.97 -0.92
N VAL A 20 1.97 -4.90 -0.12
CA VAL A 20 3.17 -4.16 0.32
C VAL A 20 3.79 -4.81 1.53
N SER A 21 2.99 -5.42 2.42
CA SER A 21 3.50 -6.23 3.53
C SER A 21 4.37 -7.40 3.06
N GLN A 22 4.13 -7.92 1.84
CA GLN A 22 4.99 -8.93 1.22
C GLN A 22 6.38 -8.40 0.86
N VAL A 23 6.52 -7.12 0.48
CA VAL A 23 7.84 -6.50 0.27
C VAL A 23 8.61 -6.48 1.56
N ASN A 24 8.00 -6.06 2.68
CA ASN A 24 8.60 -6.06 4.00
C ASN A 24 9.02 -7.48 4.41
N SER A 25 8.09 -8.43 4.34
CA SER A 25 8.36 -9.82 4.68
C SER A 25 9.52 -10.40 3.86
N ASN A 26 9.59 -10.05 2.57
CA ASN A 26 10.67 -10.50 1.69
C ASN A 26 12.02 -9.87 2.05
N ILE A 27 12.07 -8.58 2.37
CA ILE A 27 13.30 -7.91 2.82
C ILE A 27 13.81 -8.56 4.11
N PHE A 28 12.98 -8.69 5.14
CA PHE A 28 13.41 -9.26 6.43
C PHE A 28 13.70 -10.77 6.38
N ALA A 29 13.11 -11.51 5.44
CA ALA A 29 13.38 -12.93 5.27
C ALA A 29 14.68 -13.23 4.52
N ASN A 30 15.09 -12.37 3.59
CA ASN A 30 16.21 -12.65 2.68
C ASN A 30 17.47 -11.85 2.99
N PHE A 31 17.39 -10.78 3.79
CA PHE A 31 18.52 -9.92 4.08
C PHE A 31 18.78 -9.79 5.59
N ASP A 32 20.04 -9.58 5.93
CA ASP A 32 20.44 -9.16 7.29
C ASP A 32 20.13 -7.66 7.44
N ALA A 33 18.97 -7.36 8.03
CA ALA A 33 18.50 -6.01 8.26
C ALA A 33 18.85 -5.57 9.68
N GLN A 34 19.81 -4.69 9.82
CA GLN A 34 20.26 -4.19 11.11
C GLN A 34 19.53 -2.89 11.47
N LEU A 35 18.75 -2.88 12.54
CA LEU A 35 18.12 -1.64 13.07
C LEU A 35 19.23 -0.67 13.52
N VAL A 36 19.34 0.49 12.86
CA VAL A 36 20.38 1.51 13.13
C VAL A 36 19.80 2.77 13.74
N ILE A 37 18.52 3.08 13.47
CA ILE A 37 17.81 4.21 14.07
C ILE A 37 16.43 3.73 14.46
N GLN A 38 16.00 4.03 15.68
CA GLN A 38 14.63 3.79 16.14
C GLN A 38 14.01 5.12 16.58
N PHE A 39 12.80 5.37 16.10
CA PHE A 39 12.02 6.52 16.48
C PHE A 39 11.33 6.30 17.83
N ASN A 40 11.10 7.41 18.55
CA ASN A 40 10.50 7.35 19.87
C ASN A 40 8.98 7.19 19.79
N ASN A 41 8.48 6.03 20.22
CA ASN A 41 7.06 5.73 20.22
C ASN A 41 6.22 6.72 21.07
N ASP A 42 6.77 7.22 22.18
CA ASP A 42 6.05 8.16 23.05
C ASP A 42 5.73 9.50 22.36
N GLU A 43 6.46 9.81 21.28
CA GLU A 43 6.29 11.02 20.51
C GLU A 43 5.39 10.82 19.27
N LEU A 44 5.37 9.61 18.72
CA LEU A 44 4.83 9.33 17.40
C LEU A 44 3.64 8.37 17.39
N LEU A 45 3.47 7.51 18.42
CA LEU A 45 2.51 6.42 18.44
C LEU A 45 1.32 6.70 19.37
N ASP A 46 0.10 6.51 18.87
CA ASP A 46 -1.07 6.37 19.77
C ASP A 46 -1.22 4.90 20.21
N TYR A 47 -0.74 4.60 21.41
CA TYR A 47 -0.85 3.26 22.00
C TYR A 47 -2.30 2.76 22.17
N ARG A 48 -3.32 3.61 22.07
CA ARG A 48 -4.72 3.18 22.09
C ARG A 48 -5.19 2.73 20.72
N SER A 49 -4.61 3.29 19.67
CA SER A 49 -4.87 2.90 18.29
C SER A 49 -4.12 1.61 17.95
N ARG A 50 -2.84 1.53 18.34
CA ARG A 50 -1.96 0.38 18.09
C ARG A 50 -1.42 -0.17 19.40
N ARG A 51 -2.18 -1.09 20.01
CA ARG A 51 -1.81 -1.68 21.30
C ARG A 51 -0.63 -2.65 21.13
N PRO A 52 0.40 -2.55 21.99
CA PRO A 52 1.46 -3.54 22.03
C PRO A 52 0.93 -4.95 22.27
N SER A 53 1.56 -5.94 21.66
CA SER A 53 1.32 -7.34 22.00
C SER A 53 1.95 -7.67 23.33
N VAL A 54 1.26 -8.48 24.13
CA VAL A 54 1.79 -9.00 25.38
C VAL A 54 1.62 -10.51 25.41
N TYR A 55 2.64 -11.21 25.88
CA TYR A 55 2.53 -12.62 26.20
C TYR A 55 2.41 -12.77 27.70
N PHE A 56 1.31 -13.40 28.14
CA PHE A 56 1.00 -13.62 29.54
C PHE A 56 1.27 -15.09 29.88
N ASP A 57 2.27 -15.34 30.72
CA ASP A 57 2.52 -16.68 31.27
C ASP A 57 1.96 -16.78 32.69
N LYS A 58 0.85 -17.50 32.79
CA LYS A 58 0.11 -17.83 34.03
C LYS A 58 -0.24 -16.62 34.91
N ASP A 59 0.72 -16.00 35.56
CA ASP A 59 0.53 -14.97 36.59
C ASP A 59 1.33 -13.68 36.33
N HIS A 60 2.09 -13.62 35.22
CA HIS A 60 2.91 -12.46 34.86
C HIS A 60 2.99 -12.24 33.36
N ILE A 61 3.35 -11.02 32.98
CA ILE A 61 3.65 -10.67 31.58
C ILE A 61 5.12 -11.03 31.34
N GLU A 62 5.37 -12.02 30.47
CA GLU A 62 6.68 -12.47 30.11
C GLU A 62 7.28 -11.64 28.96
N LEU A 63 6.41 -11.19 28.02
CA LEU A 63 6.83 -10.45 26.83
C LEU A 63 5.93 -9.24 26.61
N PHE A 64 6.54 -8.12 26.27
CA PHE A 64 5.86 -6.89 25.88
C PHE A 64 6.50 -6.39 24.57
N GLU A 65 5.74 -6.41 23.48
CA GLU A 65 6.19 -6.06 22.14
C GLU A 65 5.48 -4.83 21.60
N PRO A 66 6.06 -3.63 21.76
CA PRO A 66 5.56 -2.44 21.10
C PRO A 66 5.87 -2.47 19.61
N ALA A 67 5.07 -1.78 18.81
CA ALA A 67 5.40 -1.52 17.42
C ALA A 67 6.74 -0.78 17.32
N VAL A 68 7.48 -1.02 16.26
CA VAL A 68 8.76 -0.36 15.98
C VAL A 68 8.62 0.45 14.70
N LEU A 69 9.01 1.72 14.75
CA LEU A 69 9.28 2.55 13.58
C LEU A 69 10.78 2.80 13.56
N GLY A 70 11.46 2.34 12.51
CA GLY A 70 12.93 2.39 12.50
C GLY A 70 13.53 2.39 11.11
N ILE A 71 14.81 2.77 11.06
CA ILE A 71 15.62 2.67 9.86
C ILE A 71 16.59 1.50 10.03
N TYR A 72 16.59 0.62 9.06
CA TYR A 72 17.44 -0.55 9.00
C TYR A 72 18.53 -0.36 7.95
N LEU A 73 19.75 -0.72 8.28
CA LEU A 73 20.81 -0.85 7.29
C LEU A 73 20.75 -2.25 6.70
N VAL A 74 20.59 -2.31 5.39
CA VAL A 74 20.45 -3.56 4.63
C VAL A 74 21.52 -3.62 3.54
N ARG A 75 21.92 -4.83 3.16
CA ARG A 75 22.78 -5.08 2.00
C ARG A 75 22.03 -5.90 0.98
N ASP A 76 22.03 -5.45 -0.26
CA ASP A 76 21.43 -6.19 -1.37
C ASP A 76 22.25 -7.42 -1.78
N GLU A 77 21.80 -8.19 -2.80
CA GLU A 77 22.47 -9.41 -3.26
C GLU A 77 23.92 -9.21 -3.74
N ILE A 78 24.27 -8.02 -4.19
CA ILE A 78 25.65 -7.68 -4.64
C ILE A 78 26.47 -6.94 -3.58
N GLY A 79 25.92 -6.76 -2.38
CA GLY A 79 26.57 -6.13 -1.24
C GLY A 79 26.45 -4.60 -1.19
N GLN A 80 25.63 -3.99 -2.02
CA GLN A 80 25.33 -2.56 -1.97
C GLN A 80 24.48 -2.25 -0.74
N GLN A 81 24.89 -1.25 0.04
CA GLN A 81 24.17 -0.84 1.25
C GLN A 81 23.06 0.15 0.92
N PHE A 82 21.92 -0.07 1.54
CA PHE A 82 20.81 0.88 1.51
C PHE A 82 20.15 0.98 2.89
N LEU A 83 19.40 2.07 3.08
CA LEU A 83 18.61 2.28 4.28
C LEU A 83 17.15 1.88 3.98
N TYR A 84 16.57 1.15 4.89
CA TYR A 84 15.17 0.71 4.80
C TYR A 84 14.39 1.26 5.99
N LEU A 85 13.48 2.20 5.75
CA LEU A 85 12.57 2.70 6.77
C LEU A 85 11.34 1.83 6.78
N ASP A 86 11.05 1.23 7.92
CA ASP A 86 9.92 0.33 8.13
C ASP A 86 9.26 0.58 9.49
N GLY A 87 7.96 0.26 9.57
CA GLY A 87 7.19 0.35 10.80
C GLY A 87 5.79 0.91 10.57
N TYR A 88 5.27 1.57 11.58
CA TYR A 88 3.94 2.18 11.55
C TYR A 88 3.99 3.64 11.02
N GLU A 89 2.89 4.10 10.42
CA GLU A 89 2.71 5.52 10.15
C GLU A 89 2.62 6.30 11.47
N PRO A 90 3.39 7.38 11.66
CA PRO A 90 3.26 8.23 12.84
C PRO A 90 1.82 8.74 13.02
N ASP A 91 1.25 8.56 14.21
CA ASP A 91 -0.06 9.10 14.55
C ASP A 91 0.01 10.62 14.86
N PHE A 92 1.20 11.08 15.26
CA PHE A 92 1.43 12.45 15.71
C PHE A 92 2.73 13.02 15.15
N ARG A 93 2.85 14.36 15.19
CA ARG A 93 4.11 15.10 14.96
C ARG A 93 4.78 14.82 13.61
N TRP A 94 4.00 14.72 12.56
CA TRP A 94 4.49 14.45 11.21
C TRP A 94 5.57 15.40 10.74
N GLU A 95 5.46 16.72 11.07
CA GLU A 95 6.47 17.71 10.72
C GLU A 95 7.82 17.42 11.42
N ALA A 96 7.80 17.11 12.72
CA ALA A 96 9.02 16.75 13.46
C ALA A 96 9.62 15.41 12.95
N PHE A 97 8.77 14.47 12.54
CA PHE A 97 9.22 13.25 11.89
C PHE A 97 9.90 13.55 10.54
N ALA A 98 9.30 14.41 9.72
CA ALA A 98 9.88 14.84 8.45
C ALA A 98 11.22 15.55 8.64
N ASP A 99 11.32 16.47 9.62
CA ASP A 99 12.57 17.13 9.98
C ASP A 99 13.67 16.12 10.35
N ALA A 100 13.31 15.07 11.09
CA ALA A 100 14.25 14.01 11.48
C ALA A 100 14.72 13.21 10.26
N ILE A 101 13.83 12.87 9.33
CA ILE A 101 14.20 12.18 8.08
C ILE A 101 15.10 13.06 7.20
N GLU A 102 14.78 14.33 7.04
CA GLU A 102 15.63 15.28 6.30
C GLU A 102 17.04 15.35 6.90
N TYR A 103 17.13 15.45 8.23
CA TYR A 103 18.41 15.44 8.93
C TYR A 103 19.22 14.15 8.69
N ILE A 104 18.55 12.98 8.70
CA ILE A 104 19.18 11.68 8.45
C ILE A 104 19.66 11.58 7.00
N ILE A 105 18.88 12.08 6.04
CA ILE A 105 19.23 12.14 4.62
C ILE A 105 20.51 12.97 4.40
N ASP A 106 20.58 14.14 5.01
CA ASP A 106 21.76 15.02 4.94
C ASP A 106 22.96 14.36 5.62
N LEU A 107 22.80 13.90 6.87
CA LEU A 107 23.85 13.27 7.67
C LEU A 107 24.50 12.08 6.98
N LEU A 108 23.69 11.22 6.35
CA LEU A 108 24.13 9.98 5.70
C LEU A 108 24.36 10.14 4.20
N SER A 109 24.20 11.36 3.68
CA SER A 109 24.36 11.69 2.25
C SER A 109 23.52 10.76 1.37
N VAL A 110 22.24 10.63 1.69
CA VAL A 110 21.29 9.83 0.90
C VAL A 110 21.01 10.51 -0.42
N THR A 111 21.15 9.80 -1.51
CA THR A 111 21.07 10.35 -2.87
C THR A 111 19.72 10.12 -3.54
N GLU A 112 19.01 9.08 -3.15
CA GLU A 112 17.71 8.70 -3.71
C GLU A 112 16.75 8.27 -2.59
N PHE A 113 15.52 8.76 -2.66
CA PHE A 113 14.43 8.40 -1.78
C PHE A 113 13.33 7.74 -2.61
N VAL A 114 13.07 6.46 -2.35
CA VAL A 114 12.05 5.69 -3.06
C VAL A 114 11.02 5.16 -2.07
N TRP A 115 9.74 5.36 -2.34
CA TRP A 115 8.67 4.79 -1.54
C TRP A 115 7.64 4.08 -2.40
N ILE A 116 6.97 3.11 -1.82
CA ILE A 116 5.96 2.27 -2.47
C ILE A 116 4.65 2.34 -1.70
N HIS A 117 3.56 2.29 -2.42
CA HIS A 117 2.21 2.27 -1.88
C HIS A 117 1.30 1.47 -2.80
N SER A 118 0.22 0.92 -2.26
CA SER A 118 -0.79 0.25 -3.05
C SER A 118 -2.18 0.78 -2.72
N VAL A 119 -3.02 0.90 -3.73
CA VAL A 119 -4.41 1.35 -3.57
C VAL A 119 -5.37 0.40 -4.28
N PRO A 120 -6.53 0.09 -3.68
CA PRO A 120 -7.54 -0.70 -4.34
C PRO A 120 -8.11 0.09 -5.53
N PHE A 121 -8.17 -0.57 -6.68
CA PHE A 121 -8.65 0.07 -7.91
C PHE A 121 -9.57 -0.88 -8.70
N PRO A 122 -10.55 -0.37 -9.47
CA PRO A 122 -11.46 -1.20 -10.26
C PRO A 122 -10.77 -1.72 -11.54
N LEU A 123 -9.74 -2.54 -11.36
CA LEU A 123 -9.01 -3.22 -12.43
C LEU A 123 -9.18 -4.75 -12.33
N PRO A 124 -9.19 -5.48 -13.45
CA PRO A 124 -9.14 -6.93 -13.43
C PRO A 124 -7.70 -7.44 -13.27
N HIS A 125 -7.50 -8.51 -12.51
CA HIS A 125 -6.18 -9.14 -12.31
C HIS A 125 -5.59 -9.77 -13.60
N THR A 126 -6.41 -9.97 -14.61
CA THR A 126 -6.02 -10.47 -15.94
C THR A 126 -5.26 -9.44 -16.77
N ARG A 127 -5.11 -8.22 -16.27
CA ARG A 127 -4.36 -7.13 -16.91
C ARG A 127 -3.10 -6.79 -16.12
N PRO A 128 -2.09 -6.19 -16.77
CA PRO A 128 -0.91 -5.70 -16.06
C PRO A 128 -1.31 -4.80 -14.89
N ILE A 129 -0.52 -4.84 -13.82
CA ILE A 129 -0.69 -3.97 -12.65
C ILE A 129 -0.51 -2.53 -13.10
N GLY A 130 -1.52 -1.70 -12.87
CA GLY A 130 -1.44 -0.28 -13.15
C GLY A 130 -0.51 0.43 -12.17
N ILE A 131 0.23 1.42 -12.64
CA ILE A 131 1.21 2.14 -11.83
C ILE A 131 1.05 3.63 -12.02
N THR A 132 1.05 4.36 -10.91
CA THR A 132 1.22 5.81 -10.88
C THR A 132 2.57 6.11 -10.24
N VAL A 133 3.33 7.02 -10.84
CA VAL A 133 4.63 7.45 -10.34
C VAL A 133 4.58 8.92 -9.99
N SER A 134 5.02 9.26 -8.78
CA SER A 134 5.14 10.64 -8.27
C SER A 134 6.60 11.03 -8.00
N GLY A 135 6.82 12.24 -7.53
CA GLY A 135 8.16 12.74 -7.19
C GLY A 135 8.76 13.69 -8.23
N ASN A 136 10.09 13.77 -8.25
CA ASN A 136 10.84 14.67 -9.15
C ASN A 136 11.68 13.94 -10.22
N ARG A 137 11.71 12.61 -10.24
CA ARG A 137 12.38 11.77 -11.23
C ARG A 137 11.55 11.67 -12.52
N ARG A 138 11.77 12.62 -13.43
CA ARG A 138 11.04 12.68 -14.71
C ARG A 138 11.23 11.42 -15.57
N ASP A 139 12.41 10.84 -15.57
CA ASP A 139 12.72 9.60 -16.25
C ASP A 139 11.84 8.43 -15.77
N MET A 140 11.62 8.30 -14.46
CA MET A 140 10.75 7.29 -13.88
C MET A 140 9.26 7.57 -14.18
N ILE A 141 8.83 8.83 -14.03
CA ILE A 141 7.46 9.26 -14.30
C ILE A 141 7.09 9.01 -15.77
N ASP A 142 7.96 9.39 -16.70
CA ASP A 142 7.66 9.29 -18.14
C ASP A 142 7.70 7.85 -18.63
N ARG A 143 8.49 6.99 -18.00
CA ARG A 143 8.65 5.60 -18.39
C ARG A 143 7.59 4.68 -17.80
N TYR A 144 7.17 4.90 -16.55
CA TYR A 144 6.39 3.93 -15.79
C TYR A 144 5.01 4.42 -15.34
N SER A 145 4.72 5.73 -15.35
CA SER A 145 3.42 6.23 -14.92
C SER A 145 2.38 6.04 -16.02
N GLU A 146 1.55 5.02 -15.88
CA GLU A 146 0.46 4.73 -16.82
C GLU A 146 -0.74 5.67 -16.62
N TRP A 147 -0.97 6.08 -15.37
CA TRP A 147 -2.05 6.96 -14.99
C TRP A 147 -1.53 8.18 -14.24
N ARG A 148 -1.98 9.38 -14.66
CA ARG A 148 -1.57 10.67 -14.08
C ARG A 148 -2.82 11.45 -13.67
N PRO A 149 -3.42 11.14 -12.51
CA PRO A 149 -4.66 11.77 -12.09
C PRO A 149 -4.46 13.22 -11.66
N GLU A 150 -5.47 14.07 -11.92
CA GLU A 150 -5.67 15.33 -11.21
C GLU A 150 -6.76 15.09 -10.15
N THR A 151 -6.38 14.81 -8.92
CA THR A 151 -7.34 14.44 -7.87
C THR A 151 -6.84 14.86 -6.50
N GLN A 152 -7.73 14.93 -5.53
CA GLN A 152 -7.41 15.07 -4.12
C GLN A 152 -7.59 13.72 -3.45
N VAL A 153 -6.57 13.33 -2.67
CA VAL A 153 -6.60 12.11 -1.85
C VAL A 153 -6.24 12.48 -0.41
N PRO A 154 -6.65 11.69 0.58
CA PRO A 154 -6.14 11.86 1.94
C PRO A 154 -4.61 11.78 1.93
N GLY A 155 -3.96 12.75 2.60
CA GLY A 155 -2.51 12.76 2.74
C GLY A 155 -2.05 11.75 3.78
N THR A 156 -0.89 11.15 3.55
CA THR A 156 -0.15 10.33 4.52
C THR A 156 1.15 11.02 4.90
N ALA A 157 1.81 10.56 5.94
CA ALA A 157 3.13 11.09 6.30
C ALA A 157 4.17 10.86 5.20
N MET A 158 3.99 9.83 4.34
CA MET A 158 4.82 9.63 3.15
C MET A 158 4.62 10.71 2.09
N HIS A 159 3.38 11.14 1.88
CA HIS A 159 3.12 12.28 0.99
C HIS A 159 3.76 13.58 1.50
N LEU A 160 3.77 13.80 2.82
CA LEU A 160 4.47 14.92 3.44
C LEU A 160 5.99 14.81 3.19
N LEU A 161 6.58 13.65 3.39
CA LEU A 161 8.01 13.42 3.12
C LEU A 161 8.34 13.67 1.65
N GLU A 162 7.60 13.09 0.72
CA GLU A 162 7.82 13.32 -0.72
C GLU A 162 7.75 14.81 -1.06
N PHE A 163 6.74 15.51 -0.54
CA PHE A 163 6.55 16.95 -0.78
C PHE A 163 7.77 17.74 -0.28
N ARG A 164 8.20 17.52 0.97
CA ARG A 164 9.30 18.26 1.60
C ARG A 164 10.66 17.94 0.96
N LEU A 165 10.94 16.66 0.74
CA LEU A 165 12.21 16.23 0.13
C LEU A 165 12.38 16.76 -1.30
N ARG A 166 11.29 16.86 -2.04
CA ARG A 166 11.29 17.48 -3.37
C ARG A 166 11.63 18.97 -3.28
N GLU A 167 11.13 19.71 -2.27
CA GLU A 167 11.41 21.14 -2.09
C GLU A 167 12.89 21.41 -1.81
N ILE A 168 13.55 20.54 -1.06
CA ILE A 168 15.00 20.63 -0.79
C ILE A 168 15.87 19.98 -1.85
N GLY A 169 15.27 19.44 -2.93
CA GLY A 169 15.98 18.93 -4.10
C GLY A 169 16.53 17.53 -3.98
N VAL A 170 16.09 16.73 -3.01
CA VAL A 170 16.41 15.31 -2.89
C VAL A 170 15.71 14.55 -4.04
N SER A 171 16.44 13.64 -4.68
CA SER A 171 15.87 12.76 -5.72
C SER A 171 14.81 11.85 -5.09
N THR A 172 13.59 11.95 -5.55
CA THR A 172 12.43 11.30 -4.91
C THR A 172 11.52 10.63 -5.93
N THR A 173 11.17 9.37 -5.67
CA THR A 173 10.26 8.58 -6.51
C THR A 173 9.25 7.82 -5.63
N GLY A 174 7.97 8.04 -5.87
CA GLY A 174 6.88 7.27 -5.29
C GLY A 174 6.26 6.33 -6.33
N PHE A 175 6.13 5.06 -6.01
CA PHE A 175 5.44 4.07 -6.84
C PHE A 175 4.13 3.67 -6.18
N VAL A 176 3.00 4.01 -6.79
CA VAL A 176 1.67 3.64 -6.31
C VAL A 176 1.09 2.58 -7.23
N PHE A 177 0.88 1.39 -6.69
CA PHE A 177 0.33 0.24 -7.41
C PHE A 177 -1.20 0.24 -7.32
N LEU A 178 -1.85 0.09 -8.48
CA LEU A 178 -3.30 -0.02 -8.59
C LEU A 178 -3.68 -1.51 -8.52
N VAL A 179 -4.16 -1.95 -7.36
CA VAL A 179 -4.45 -3.36 -7.09
C VAL A 179 -5.95 -3.64 -7.30
N PRO A 180 -6.33 -4.76 -7.93
CA PRO A 180 -7.73 -5.13 -8.03
C PRO A 180 -8.42 -5.10 -6.67
N HIS A 181 -9.48 -4.31 -6.50
CA HIS A 181 -10.14 -4.08 -5.21
C HIS A 181 -10.66 -5.38 -4.55
N TYR A 182 -10.98 -6.41 -5.32
CA TYR A 182 -11.40 -7.71 -4.82
C TYR A 182 -10.25 -8.60 -4.35
N LEU A 183 -9.01 -8.16 -4.50
CA LEU A 183 -7.79 -8.79 -3.97
C LEU A 183 -7.18 -7.99 -2.81
N GLY A 184 -7.85 -6.93 -2.36
CA GLY A 184 -7.32 -6.00 -1.36
C GLY A 184 -6.85 -6.67 -0.06
N ASP A 185 -7.61 -7.63 0.45
CA ASP A 185 -7.26 -8.37 1.68
C ASP A 185 -6.31 -9.56 1.42
N SER A 186 -5.77 -9.69 0.20
CA SER A 186 -4.91 -10.80 -0.18
C SER A 186 -3.49 -10.33 -0.43
N GLU A 187 -2.52 -11.10 0.01
CA GLU A 187 -1.17 -10.99 -0.51
C GLU A 187 -1.22 -11.22 -2.02
N TYR A 188 -0.74 -10.24 -2.80
CA TYR A 188 -0.71 -10.32 -4.25
C TYR A 188 0.74 -10.25 -4.74
N PRO A 189 1.42 -11.41 -4.91
CA PRO A 189 2.87 -11.48 -5.14
C PRO A 189 3.34 -10.76 -6.41
N ASP A 190 2.48 -10.63 -7.41
CA ASP A 190 2.82 -9.88 -8.63
C ASP A 190 3.09 -8.40 -8.35
N VAL A 191 2.41 -7.80 -7.36
CA VAL A 191 2.67 -6.41 -6.94
C VAL A 191 4.03 -6.30 -6.29
N ALA A 192 4.38 -7.21 -5.38
CA ALA A 192 5.69 -7.23 -4.74
C ALA A 192 6.82 -7.47 -5.75
N LEU A 193 6.64 -8.36 -6.72
CA LEU A 193 7.57 -8.54 -7.85
C LEU A 193 7.76 -7.25 -8.62
N LYS A 194 6.66 -6.58 -8.95
CA LYS A 194 6.71 -5.32 -9.70
C LYS A 194 7.33 -4.20 -8.88
N ALA A 195 7.12 -4.17 -7.57
CA ALA A 195 7.77 -3.23 -6.67
C ALA A 195 9.30 -3.39 -6.68
N PHE A 196 9.82 -4.62 -6.52
CA PHE A 196 11.25 -4.86 -6.61
C PHE A 196 11.84 -4.52 -7.99
N GLU A 197 11.14 -4.82 -9.09
CA GLU A 197 11.55 -4.42 -10.43
C GLU A 197 11.71 -2.89 -10.54
N LEU A 198 10.75 -2.13 -10.03
CA LEU A 198 10.77 -0.67 -10.12
C LEU A 198 11.77 -0.02 -9.16
N VAL A 199 11.92 -0.56 -7.95
CA VAL A 199 12.95 -0.13 -7.01
C VAL A 199 14.33 -0.38 -7.63
N THR A 200 14.56 -1.57 -8.21
CA THR A 200 15.80 -1.86 -8.97
C THR A 200 16.03 -0.86 -10.10
N ALA A 201 14.99 -0.54 -10.86
CA ALA A 201 15.10 0.42 -11.97
C ALA A 201 15.42 1.85 -11.49
N ALA A 202 14.93 2.25 -10.32
CA ALA A 202 15.18 3.57 -9.75
C ALA A 202 16.54 3.69 -9.09
N THR A 203 17.01 2.64 -8.40
CA THR A 203 18.15 2.68 -7.48
C THR A 203 19.35 1.84 -7.93
N GLY A 204 19.13 0.83 -8.76
CA GLY A 204 20.15 -0.16 -9.11
C GLY A 204 20.34 -1.27 -8.08
N LEU A 205 19.59 -1.27 -6.98
CA LEU A 205 19.61 -2.34 -5.97
C LEU A 205 19.11 -3.66 -6.56
N VAL A 206 19.65 -4.77 -6.09
CA VAL A 206 19.35 -6.11 -6.59
C VAL A 206 18.70 -6.95 -5.50
N PHE A 207 17.49 -7.47 -5.80
CA PHE A 207 16.68 -8.24 -4.86
C PHE A 207 16.45 -9.68 -5.35
N PRO A 208 16.47 -10.71 -4.46
CA PRO A 208 16.13 -12.07 -4.80
C PRO A 208 14.62 -12.18 -5.05
N THR A 209 14.24 -12.57 -6.25
CA THR A 209 12.83 -12.64 -6.63
C THR A 209 12.35 -14.04 -7.02
N ASP A 210 13.21 -15.07 -6.95
CA ASP A 210 12.86 -16.40 -7.45
C ASP A 210 11.74 -17.06 -6.64
N ALA A 211 11.84 -17.03 -5.31
CA ALA A 211 10.80 -17.56 -4.42
C ALA A 211 9.46 -16.82 -4.63
N LEU A 212 9.52 -15.50 -4.77
CA LEU A 212 8.33 -14.67 -5.00
C LEU A 212 7.69 -14.94 -6.38
N ARG A 213 8.50 -15.27 -7.41
CA ARG A 213 7.99 -15.72 -8.71
C ARG A 213 7.26 -17.05 -8.64
N ASP A 214 7.75 -17.99 -7.82
CA ASP A 214 7.09 -19.28 -7.58
C ASP A 214 5.78 -19.08 -6.83
N GLU A 215 5.76 -18.19 -5.87
CA GLU A 215 4.56 -17.81 -5.13
C GLU A 215 3.53 -17.14 -6.04
N ALA A 216 3.92 -16.20 -6.90
CA ALA A 216 3.06 -15.56 -7.88
C ALA A 216 2.39 -16.58 -8.82
N ARG A 217 3.15 -17.56 -9.31
CA ARG A 217 2.59 -18.66 -10.13
C ARG A 217 1.57 -19.49 -9.36
N SER A 218 1.87 -19.79 -8.10
CA SER A 218 0.98 -20.54 -7.22
C SER A 218 -0.29 -19.75 -6.88
N PHE A 219 -0.15 -18.45 -6.66
CA PHE A 219 -1.27 -17.54 -6.41
C PHE A 219 -2.19 -17.46 -7.65
N ALA A 220 -1.63 -17.24 -8.83
CA ALA A 220 -2.39 -17.17 -10.07
C ALA A 220 -3.23 -18.44 -10.29
N LYS A 221 -2.64 -19.63 -10.06
CA LYS A 221 -3.36 -20.90 -10.17
C LYS A 221 -4.53 -20.98 -9.17
N ARG A 222 -4.31 -20.62 -7.90
CA ARG A 222 -5.38 -20.60 -6.88
C ARG A 222 -6.49 -19.61 -7.24
N LEU A 223 -6.12 -18.48 -7.84
CA LEU A 223 -7.09 -17.47 -8.26
C LEU A 223 -7.95 -17.99 -9.43
N ASP A 224 -7.35 -18.65 -10.43
CA ASP A 224 -8.06 -19.30 -11.54
C ASP A 224 -9.03 -20.37 -11.05
N GLU A 225 -8.63 -21.20 -10.07
CA GLU A 225 -9.48 -22.19 -9.43
C GLU A 225 -10.68 -21.52 -8.75
N LYS A 226 -10.45 -20.48 -7.92
CA LYS A 226 -11.51 -19.69 -7.28
C LYS A 226 -12.46 -19.03 -8.29
N MET A 227 -11.93 -18.53 -9.40
CA MET A 227 -12.74 -17.96 -10.48
C MET A 227 -13.67 -18.99 -11.10
N SER A 228 -13.21 -20.23 -11.29
CA SER A 228 -14.03 -21.32 -11.85
C SER A 228 -15.14 -21.78 -10.91
N GLU A 229 -14.92 -21.70 -9.60
CA GLU A 229 -15.85 -22.12 -8.55
C GLU A 229 -16.86 -21.04 -8.16
N ASN A 230 -16.50 -19.74 -8.32
CA ASN A 230 -17.31 -18.60 -7.90
C ASN A 230 -17.78 -17.76 -9.09
N GLY A 231 -19.01 -18.06 -9.55
CA GLY A 231 -19.61 -17.36 -10.68
C GLY A 231 -19.85 -15.86 -10.47
N ASP A 232 -19.93 -15.37 -9.22
CA ASP A 232 -20.12 -13.94 -8.95
C ASP A 232 -18.79 -13.20 -9.07
N LEU A 233 -17.69 -13.79 -8.60
CA LEU A 233 -16.35 -13.26 -8.83
C LEU A 233 -16.03 -13.21 -10.34
N ALA A 234 -16.39 -14.26 -11.09
CA ALA A 234 -16.22 -14.29 -12.54
C ALA A 234 -16.99 -13.16 -13.25
N LYS A 235 -18.20 -12.83 -12.80
CA LYS A 235 -18.98 -11.70 -13.34
C LYS A 235 -18.33 -10.35 -13.02
N ILE A 236 -17.81 -10.17 -11.80
CA ILE A 236 -17.08 -8.95 -11.41
C ILE A 236 -15.90 -8.74 -12.35
N VAL A 237 -15.08 -9.76 -12.54
CA VAL A 237 -13.90 -9.67 -13.42
C VAL A 237 -14.32 -9.40 -14.88
N ALA A 238 -15.35 -10.06 -15.38
CA ALA A 238 -15.85 -9.81 -16.74
C ALA A 238 -16.32 -8.35 -16.94
N ASN A 239 -17.00 -7.78 -15.94
CA ASN A 239 -17.43 -6.38 -15.98
C ASN A 239 -16.23 -5.43 -15.95
N LEU A 240 -15.22 -5.71 -15.12
CA LEU A 240 -13.98 -4.94 -15.05
C LEU A 240 -13.19 -5.01 -16.37
N GLU A 241 -13.16 -6.17 -17.01
CA GLU A 241 -12.56 -6.34 -18.33
C GLU A 241 -13.22 -5.48 -19.40
N GLN A 242 -14.56 -5.42 -19.40
CA GLN A 242 -15.31 -4.55 -20.30
C GLN A 242 -15.02 -3.07 -20.05
N GLY A 243 -14.99 -2.68 -18.78
CA GLY A 243 -14.64 -1.31 -18.36
C GLY A 243 -13.20 -0.93 -18.76
N TYR A 244 -12.26 -1.82 -18.57
CA TYR A 244 -10.86 -1.63 -18.93
C TYR A 244 -10.68 -1.45 -20.45
N GLN A 245 -11.37 -2.25 -21.26
CA GLN A 245 -11.35 -2.10 -22.72
C GLN A 245 -11.99 -0.78 -23.17
N ALA A 246 -13.09 -0.37 -22.57
CA ALA A 246 -13.74 0.91 -22.84
C ALA A 246 -12.83 2.09 -22.45
N GLY A 247 -12.15 2.01 -21.32
CA GLY A 247 -11.19 3.02 -20.85
C GLY A 247 -9.95 3.14 -21.74
N LYS A 248 -9.47 2.07 -22.34
CA LYS A 248 -8.38 2.13 -23.34
C LYS A 248 -8.80 2.83 -24.62
N ASN A 249 -10.08 2.74 -25.00
CA ASN A 249 -10.61 3.40 -26.18
C ASN A 249 -10.94 4.89 -25.93
N ALA A 250 -11.21 5.26 -24.68
CA ALA A 250 -11.26 6.64 -24.21
C ALA A 250 -9.86 6.95 -23.68
N THR A 251 -9.06 7.64 -24.46
CA THR A 251 -7.69 8.09 -24.12
C THR A 251 -7.51 8.26 -22.60
N PHE A 252 -6.55 7.59 -21.99
CA PHE A 252 -6.20 7.64 -20.56
C PHE A 252 -5.74 9.06 -20.13
N GLY A 253 -6.50 10.06 -20.49
CA GLY A 253 -6.29 11.49 -20.27
C GLY A 253 -7.59 12.26 -20.05
N ALA A 254 -8.75 11.60 -20.16
CA ALA A 254 -10.01 12.22 -19.79
C ALA A 254 -10.17 12.07 -18.27
N ARG A 255 -10.24 13.21 -17.57
CA ARG A 255 -10.59 13.36 -16.16
C ARG A 255 -11.55 12.25 -15.73
N VAL A 256 -11.09 11.35 -14.87
CA VAL A 256 -11.99 10.63 -13.98
C VAL A 256 -12.40 11.65 -12.92
N THR A 257 -13.24 12.58 -13.29
CA THR A 257 -14.11 13.20 -12.31
C THR A 257 -14.98 12.05 -11.80
N PRO A 258 -15.04 11.78 -10.49
CA PRO A 258 -16.13 10.97 -9.96
C PRO A 258 -17.38 11.54 -10.59
N ASN A 259 -18.11 10.70 -11.33
CA ASN A 259 -19.32 11.14 -11.97
C ASN A 259 -20.29 11.52 -10.85
N SER A 260 -20.31 12.79 -10.48
CA SER A 260 -21.22 13.38 -9.50
C SER A 260 -22.69 13.26 -9.93
N ALA A 261 -22.93 12.70 -11.12
CA ALA A 261 -24.25 12.46 -11.65
C ALA A 261 -24.92 11.15 -11.17
N ASN A 262 -24.21 10.29 -10.39
CA ASN A 262 -24.78 9.02 -9.92
C ASN A 262 -24.37 8.64 -8.50
N VAL A 263 -23.95 9.58 -7.68
CA VAL A 263 -23.96 9.37 -6.23
C VAL A 263 -25.40 9.68 -5.80
N PRO A 264 -26.18 8.69 -5.29
CA PRO A 264 -27.49 8.97 -4.72
C PRO A 264 -27.31 10.06 -3.68
N ASP A 265 -28.19 11.06 -3.66
CA ASP A 265 -28.14 12.07 -2.64
C ASP A 265 -28.44 11.44 -1.26
N ALA A 266 -28.13 12.13 -0.19
CA ALA A 266 -28.29 11.59 1.16
C ALA A 266 -29.73 11.16 1.43
N ASP A 267 -30.72 11.82 0.81
CA ASP A 267 -32.15 11.52 0.96
C ASP A 267 -32.52 10.24 0.21
N ALA A 268 -31.91 9.98 -0.95
CA ALA A 268 -32.11 8.73 -1.69
C ALA A 268 -31.50 7.52 -0.94
N ILE A 269 -30.32 7.68 -0.34
CA ILE A 269 -29.70 6.64 0.50
C ILE A 269 -30.54 6.39 1.76
N ALA A 270 -31.07 7.45 2.37
CA ALA A 270 -31.94 7.32 3.55
C ALA A 270 -33.24 6.58 3.22
N ALA A 271 -33.87 6.89 2.09
CA ALA A 271 -35.07 6.21 1.64
C ALA A 271 -34.84 4.72 1.34
N GLU A 272 -33.71 4.37 0.70
CA GLU A 272 -33.36 2.98 0.43
C GLU A 272 -33.04 2.19 1.72
N LEU A 273 -32.45 2.85 2.71
CA LEU A 273 -32.21 2.28 4.02
C LEU A 273 -33.53 2.08 4.82
N GLU A 274 -34.47 3.03 4.74
CA GLU A 274 -35.78 2.92 5.37
C GLU A 274 -36.59 1.77 4.76
N ASP A 275 -36.59 1.62 3.43
CA ASP A 275 -37.23 0.50 2.74
C ASP A 275 -36.61 -0.85 3.13
N PHE A 276 -35.30 -0.92 3.22
CA PHE A 276 -34.59 -2.13 3.68
C PHE A 276 -34.96 -2.49 5.13
N LEU A 277 -35.00 -1.51 6.02
CA LEU A 277 -35.39 -1.71 7.41
C LEU A 277 -36.87 -2.11 7.55
N ALA A 278 -37.77 -1.56 6.73
CA ALA A 278 -39.16 -1.93 6.70
C ALA A 278 -39.39 -3.38 6.24
N MET A 279 -38.68 -3.82 5.21
CA MET A 279 -38.71 -5.22 4.75
C MET A 279 -38.19 -6.20 5.83
N ARG A 280 -37.20 -5.81 6.61
CA ARG A 280 -36.62 -6.63 7.66
C ARG A 280 -37.54 -6.73 8.88
N THR A 281 -38.36 -5.71 9.13
CA THR A 281 -39.34 -5.70 10.23
C THR A 281 -40.56 -6.57 9.91
N GLN A 282 -40.93 -6.70 8.62
CA GLN A 282 -42.02 -7.56 8.16
C GLN A 282 -41.66 -9.05 8.14
N ASN A 283 -40.37 -9.41 8.15
CA ASN A 283 -39.88 -10.79 8.14
C ASN A 283 -39.47 -11.33 9.52
N LYS A 284 -39.87 -10.70 10.62
CA LYS A 284 -39.71 -11.29 11.94
C LYS A 284 -40.81 -12.31 12.16
N PRO A 285 -40.51 -13.61 12.40
CA PRO A 285 -41.53 -14.56 12.82
C PRO A 285 -42.10 -14.12 14.15
N GLU A 286 -43.44 -14.12 14.26
CA GLU A 286 -44.14 -13.96 15.51
C GLU A 286 -43.68 -15.08 16.46
N GLU A 287 -43.00 -14.72 17.54
CA GLU A 287 -42.77 -15.64 18.65
C GLU A 287 -44.15 -15.93 19.29
N GLU A 288 -44.62 -17.14 19.08
CA GLU A 288 -45.80 -17.68 19.79
C GLU A 288 -45.53 -17.69 21.32
N ASN A 289 -46.51 -17.14 22.02
CA ASN A 289 -46.66 -17.25 23.49
C ASN A 289 -46.85 -18.69 23.97
#